data_de51f9e08986daa76939c44806c346d3
#
_entry.id   de51f9e08986daa76939c44806c346d3
#
_cell.length_a   1.000
_cell.length_b   1.000
_cell.length_c   1.000
_cell.angle_alpha   90.00
_cell.angle_beta   90.00
_cell.angle_gamma   90.00
#
_symmetry.space_group_name_H-M   'P 1'
#
loop_
_entity.id
_entity.type
_entity.pdbx_description
1 polymer ?
#
loop_
_entity_poly.entity_id
_entity_poly.type
_entity_poly.pdbx_seq_one_letter_code
_entity_poly.pdbx_strand_id
1 'polypeptide(L)'
;MVKMKLKLNDSKTCFWILALAGCLSLVIFLGMGLFNTKGEPREAIVALSMLQSGDWICPINNGVDIAYKPPFFHWCVALSSLVAGYVSEFSSRLPSALATILMVLVVYKFMIRNKVSVELSLLTGIVTFTTFEVHRAGMACRVDMLLSAMIVIAIYLFHGWYKSRNAVLLLFVVLSM
;
A
#
# COMPACT_ATOMS: atom_id res chain seq x y z
N MET A 1 3.13 5.07 39.13
CA MET A 1 3.74 5.33 37.81
C MET A 1 4.13 3.99 37.17
N VAL A 2 3.27 3.41 36.34
CA VAL A 2 3.52 2.12 35.65
C VAL A 2 4.59 2.37 34.60
N LYS A 3 5.82 1.92 34.85
CA LYS A 3 6.88 1.87 33.80
C LYS A 3 6.49 0.82 32.77
N MET A 4 5.76 1.24 31.75
CA MET A 4 5.54 0.44 30.55
C MET A 4 6.89 0.32 29.84
N LYS A 5 7.70 -0.67 30.21
CA LYS A 5 8.88 -1.09 29.43
C LYS A 5 8.32 -1.69 28.14
N LEU A 6 8.23 -0.88 27.08
CA LEU A 6 8.06 -1.41 25.73
C LEU A 6 9.19 -2.41 25.49
N LYS A 7 8.84 -3.71 25.47
CA LYS A 7 9.76 -4.76 25.08
C LYS A 7 10.02 -4.68 23.58
N LEU A 8 10.83 -3.72 23.17
CA LEU A 8 11.27 -3.56 21.76
C LEU A 8 12.05 -4.80 21.24
N ASN A 9 12.20 -5.79 22.09
CA ASN A 9 12.85 -7.08 21.75
C ASN A 9 11.85 -8.14 21.25
N ASP A 10 10.54 -7.82 21.24
CA ASP A 10 9.52 -8.72 20.70
C ASP A 10 9.14 -8.31 19.27
N SER A 11 9.40 -9.23 18.34
CA SER A 11 9.14 -9.02 16.91
C SER A 11 7.66 -8.72 16.60
N LYS A 12 6.71 -9.30 17.35
CA LYS A 12 5.29 -9.05 17.16
C LYS A 12 4.92 -7.63 17.60
N THR A 13 5.45 -7.19 18.72
CA THR A 13 5.22 -5.84 19.23
C THR A 13 5.75 -4.79 18.26
N CYS A 14 6.96 -4.96 17.72
CA CYS A 14 7.53 -4.05 16.73
C CYS A 14 6.74 -4.03 15.41
N PHE A 15 6.22 -5.17 14.97
CA PHE A 15 5.34 -5.25 13.81
C PHE A 15 4.08 -4.37 13.98
N TRP A 16 3.41 -4.49 15.14
CA TRP A 16 2.19 -3.72 15.40
C TRP A 16 2.48 -2.23 15.65
N ILE A 17 3.65 -1.89 16.21
CA ILE A 17 4.09 -0.49 16.32
C ILE A 17 4.24 0.14 14.94
N LEU A 18 4.90 -0.55 13.99
CA LEU A 18 5.04 -0.07 12.60
C LEU A 18 3.68 0.07 11.91
N ALA A 19 2.80 -0.92 12.07
CA ALA A 19 1.46 -0.87 11.50
C ALA A 19 0.66 0.32 12.05
N LEU A 20 0.66 0.50 13.37
CA LEU A 20 -0.05 1.60 14.03
C LEU A 20 0.53 2.96 13.65
N ALA A 21 1.85 3.11 13.64
CA ALA A 21 2.51 4.34 13.21
C ALA A 21 2.16 4.69 11.76
N GLY A 22 2.15 3.69 10.86
CA GLY A 22 1.72 3.87 9.48
C GLY A 22 0.27 4.31 9.36
N CYS A 23 -0.65 3.67 10.10
CA CYS A 23 -2.05 4.07 10.12
C CYS A 23 -2.24 5.49 10.66
N LEU A 24 -1.60 5.83 11.77
CA LEU A 24 -1.73 7.16 12.39
C LEU A 24 -1.15 8.28 11.51
N SER A 25 -0.03 8.04 10.85
CA SER A 25 0.66 9.07 10.07
C SER A 25 0.14 9.24 8.65
N LEU A 26 -0.39 8.19 8.02
CA LEU A 26 -0.93 8.26 6.67
C LEU A 26 -2.46 8.41 6.69
N VAL A 27 -3.18 7.45 7.28
CA VAL A 27 -4.62 7.33 7.06
C VAL A 27 -5.41 8.51 7.62
N ILE A 28 -4.99 9.07 8.77
CA ILE A 28 -5.71 10.19 9.41
C ILE A 28 -5.70 11.44 8.52
N PHE A 29 -4.64 11.67 7.76
CA PHE A 29 -4.45 12.90 6.98
C PHE A 29 -4.90 12.80 5.52
N LEU A 30 -5.35 11.64 5.03
CA LEU A 30 -5.68 11.45 3.61
C LEU A 30 -6.78 12.37 3.08
N GLY A 31 -7.75 12.72 3.92
CA GLY A 31 -8.87 13.58 3.55
C GLY A 31 -8.68 15.06 3.84
N MET A 32 -7.54 15.48 4.42
CA MET A 32 -7.36 16.85 4.90
C MET A 32 -7.00 17.89 3.82
N GLY A 33 -6.71 17.47 2.61
CA GLY A 33 -6.33 18.38 1.53
C GLY A 33 -6.90 17.98 0.20
N LEU A 34 -7.14 18.97 -0.66
CA LEU A 34 -7.51 18.75 -2.04
C LEU A 34 -6.44 17.94 -2.78
N PHE A 35 -6.77 17.41 -3.94
CA PHE A 35 -5.79 16.74 -4.78
C PHE A 35 -4.62 17.68 -5.13
N ASN A 36 -3.40 17.27 -4.81
CA ASN A 36 -2.20 18.12 -4.91
C ASN A 36 -1.55 18.10 -6.29
N THR A 37 -1.85 17.08 -7.10
CA THR A 37 -1.23 16.88 -8.42
C THR A 37 -2.30 16.63 -9.47
N LYS A 38 -2.04 17.03 -10.72
CA LYS A 38 -2.95 16.74 -11.85
C LYS A 38 -3.22 15.24 -12.07
N GLY A 39 -2.36 14.37 -11.57
CA GLY A 39 -2.51 12.93 -11.70
C GLY A 39 -3.54 12.33 -10.75
N GLU A 40 -3.70 12.88 -9.54
CA GLU A 40 -4.62 12.34 -8.53
C GLU A 40 -6.10 12.40 -8.96
N PRO A 41 -6.63 13.58 -9.39
CA PRO A 41 -8.03 13.66 -9.84
C PRO A 41 -8.31 12.73 -11.02
N ARG A 42 -7.34 12.56 -11.91
CA ARG A 42 -7.49 11.66 -13.07
C ARG A 42 -7.74 10.21 -12.64
N GLU A 43 -6.95 9.69 -11.69
CA GLU A 43 -7.14 8.33 -11.18
C GLU A 43 -8.49 8.19 -10.43
N ALA A 44 -8.88 9.21 -9.69
CA ALA A 44 -10.18 9.25 -8.99
C ALA A 44 -11.37 9.30 -9.96
N ILE A 45 -11.28 10.09 -11.04
CA ILE A 45 -12.32 10.19 -12.08
C ILE A 45 -12.50 8.86 -12.81
N VAL A 46 -11.42 8.13 -13.09
CA VAL A 46 -11.50 6.80 -13.70
C VAL A 46 -12.27 5.83 -12.79
N ALA A 47 -11.98 5.82 -11.48
CA ALA A 47 -12.71 5.00 -10.53
C ALA A 47 -14.19 5.43 -10.40
N LEU A 48 -14.48 6.73 -10.45
CA LEU A 48 -15.84 7.25 -10.48
C LEU A 48 -16.59 6.78 -11.73
N SER A 49 -15.93 6.84 -12.90
CA SER A 49 -16.49 6.35 -14.16
C SER A 49 -16.85 4.86 -14.10
N MET A 50 -15.97 4.02 -13.50
CA MET A 50 -16.27 2.61 -13.26
C MET A 50 -17.55 2.40 -12.44
N LEU A 51 -17.71 3.18 -11.37
CA LEU A 51 -18.87 3.09 -10.49
C LEU A 51 -20.17 3.56 -11.17
N GLN A 52 -20.09 4.57 -12.03
CA GLN A 52 -21.25 5.14 -12.71
C GLN A 52 -21.68 4.33 -13.94
N SER A 53 -20.72 3.87 -14.75
CA SER A 53 -20.99 3.13 -15.98
C SER A 53 -21.19 1.62 -15.76
N GLY A 54 -20.66 1.08 -14.66
CA GLY A 54 -20.57 -0.38 -14.44
C GLY A 54 -19.47 -1.06 -15.28
N ASP A 55 -18.71 -0.32 -16.08
CA ASP A 55 -17.59 -0.87 -16.85
C ASP A 55 -16.29 -0.87 -16.04
N TRP A 56 -15.94 -2.04 -15.55
CA TRP A 56 -14.73 -2.26 -14.73
C TRP A 56 -13.50 -2.66 -15.54
N ILE A 57 -13.68 -2.93 -16.83
CA ILE A 57 -12.59 -3.43 -17.70
C ILE A 57 -12.01 -2.31 -18.55
N CYS A 58 -12.89 -1.52 -19.20
CA CYS A 58 -12.51 -0.42 -20.08
C CYS A 58 -13.06 0.91 -19.59
N PRO A 59 -12.68 1.38 -18.38
CA PRO A 59 -13.24 2.62 -17.85
C PRO A 59 -12.80 3.81 -18.67
N ILE A 60 -13.64 4.83 -18.70
CA ILE A 60 -13.42 6.05 -19.45
C ILE A 60 -12.88 7.14 -18.51
N ASN A 61 -11.84 7.83 -18.94
CA ASN A 61 -11.32 9.00 -18.25
C ASN A 61 -12.02 10.26 -18.78
N ASN A 62 -12.69 10.97 -17.88
CA ASN A 62 -13.32 12.26 -18.17
C ASN A 62 -14.35 12.23 -19.34
N GLY A 63 -14.98 11.09 -19.55
CA GLY A 63 -16.05 10.92 -20.55
C GLY A 63 -15.59 10.79 -22.00
N VAL A 64 -14.30 10.84 -22.29
CA VAL A 64 -13.77 10.89 -23.67
C VAL A 64 -12.72 9.80 -23.94
N ASP A 65 -11.73 9.68 -23.06
CA ASP A 65 -10.55 8.83 -23.31
C ASP A 65 -10.65 7.51 -22.53
N ILE A 66 -10.22 6.42 -23.15
CA ILE A 66 -10.05 5.13 -22.44
C ILE A 66 -8.87 5.29 -21.46
N ALA A 67 -9.04 4.79 -20.23
CA ALA A 67 -7.96 4.77 -19.25
C ALA A 67 -6.83 3.86 -19.74
N TYR A 68 -5.64 4.41 -19.95
CA TYR A 68 -4.48 3.69 -20.50
C TYR A 68 -3.64 2.95 -19.46
N LYS A 69 -3.96 3.08 -18.18
CA LYS A 69 -3.29 2.33 -17.10
C LYS A 69 -4.04 1.05 -16.77
N PRO A 70 -3.34 -0.01 -16.32
CA PRO A 70 -3.98 -1.22 -15.85
C PRO A 70 -5.03 -0.93 -14.78
N PRO A 71 -6.22 -1.57 -14.83
CA PRO A 71 -7.37 -1.17 -14.01
C PRO A 71 -7.26 -1.53 -12.53
N PHE A 72 -6.29 -2.34 -12.12
CA PHE A 72 -6.20 -2.88 -10.76
C PHE A 72 -6.19 -1.79 -9.67
N PHE A 73 -5.41 -0.73 -9.86
CA PHE A 73 -5.41 0.40 -8.91
C PHE A 73 -6.78 1.08 -8.83
N HIS A 74 -7.41 1.30 -9.97
CA HIS A 74 -8.74 1.92 -10.03
C HIS A 74 -9.80 1.03 -9.39
N TRP A 75 -9.70 -0.30 -9.49
CA TRP A 75 -10.55 -1.22 -8.75
C TRP A 75 -10.39 -1.04 -7.23
N CYS A 76 -9.17 -0.91 -6.74
CA CYS A 76 -8.93 -0.63 -5.33
C CYS A 76 -9.55 0.70 -4.88
N VAL A 77 -9.44 1.75 -5.71
CA VAL A 77 -10.06 3.07 -5.45
C VAL A 77 -11.59 2.97 -5.50
N ALA A 78 -12.16 2.28 -6.49
CA ALA A 78 -13.60 2.09 -6.60
C ALA A 78 -14.15 1.31 -5.38
N LEU A 79 -13.48 0.22 -4.97
CA LEU A 79 -13.87 -0.57 -3.79
C LEU A 79 -13.80 0.25 -2.50
N SER A 80 -12.73 1.01 -2.28
CA SER A 80 -12.62 1.89 -1.11
C SER A 80 -13.69 2.98 -1.12
N SER A 81 -14.06 3.49 -2.29
CA SER A 81 -15.12 4.49 -2.47
C SER A 81 -16.51 3.91 -2.23
N LEU A 82 -16.76 2.65 -2.60
CA LEU A 82 -18.00 1.95 -2.25
C LEU A 82 -18.18 1.81 -0.74
N VAL A 83 -17.10 1.48 -0.02
CA VAL A 83 -17.14 1.40 1.45
C VAL A 83 -17.36 2.76 2.09
N ALA A 84 -16.75 3.83 1.55
CA ALA A 84 -16.92 5.20 2.03
C ALA A 84 -18.25 5.84 1.60
N GLY A 85 -18.98 5.25 0.64
CA GLY A 85 -20.23 5.74 0.08
C GLY A 85 -20.07 6.72 -1.08
N TYR A 86 -18.89 7.27 -1.33
CA TYR A 86 -18.60 8.19 -2.43
C TYR A 86 -17.09 8.26 -2.75
N VAL A 87 -16.77 8.75 -3.94
CA VAL A 87 -15.39 9.01 -4.36
C VAL A 87 -14.94 10.35 -3.76
N SER A 88 -13.92 10.31 -2.93
CA SER A 88 -13.33 11.47 -2.24
C SER A 88 -11.82 11.40 -2.26
N GLU A 89 -11.15 12.45 -1.82
CA GLU A 89 -9.71 12.45 -1.61
C GLU A 89 -9.27 11.32 -0.67
N PHE A 90 -10.03 11.11 0.41
CA PHE A 90 -9.76 10.05 1.37
C PHE A 90 -9.86 8.67 0.73
N SER A 91 -11.01 8.34 0.12
CA SER A 91 -11.24 7.01 -0.48
C SER A 91 -10.29 6.73 -1.64
N SER A 92 -9.91 7.77 -2.41
CA SER A 92 -9.01 7.64 -3.55
C SER A 92 -7.55 7.42 -3.15
N ARG A 93 -7.10 8.01 -2.03
CA ARG A 93 -5.73 7.87 -1.51
C ARG A 93 -5.55 6.63 -0.64
N LEU A 94 -6.62 6.09 -0.08
CA LEU A 94 -6.59 4.95 0.85
C LEU A 94 -5.83 3.72 0.31
N PRO A 95 -6.00 3.29 -0.95
CA PRO A 95 -5.25 2.17 -1.50
C PRO A 95 -3.72 2.39 -1.49
N SER A 96 -3.25 3.61 -1.80
CA SER A 96 -1.82 3.95 -1.76
C SER A 96 -1.27 3.91 -0.33
N ALA A 97 -2.02 4.43 0.64
CA ALA A 97 -1.63 4.40 2.04
C ALA A 97 -1.52 2.96 2.58
N LEU A 98 -2.52 2.12 2.29
CA LEU A 98 -2.52 0.71 2.70
C LEU A 98 -1.38 -0.07 2.03
N ALA A 99 -1.12 0.20 0.74
CA ALA A 99 0.00 -0.40 0.02
C ALA A 99 1.35 -0.01 0.65
N THR A 100 1.51 1.25 1.05
CA THR A 100 2.72 1.72 1.75
C THR A 100 2.92 1.00 3.08
N ILE A 101 1.88 0.93 3.91
CA ILE A 101 1.93 0.22 5.19
C ILE A 101 2.29 -1.25 4.96
N LEU A 102 1.62 -1.91 4.02
CA LEU A 102 1.88 -3.31 3.68
C LEU A 102 3.32 -3.52 3.22
N MET A 103 3.84 -2.66 2.36
CA MET A 103 5.22 -2.71 1.89
C MET A 103 6.22 -2.63 3.04
N VAL A 104 6.04 -1.67 3.95
CA VAL A 104 6.91 -1.51 5.13
C VAL A 104 6.87 -2.75 6.03
N LEU A 105 5.68 -3.31 6.26
CA LEU A 105 5.52 -4.51 7.07
C LEU A 105 6.14 -5.76 6.41
N VAL A 106 6.08 -5.86 5.08
CA VAL A 106 6.72 -6.94 4.32
C VAL A 106 8.25 -6.81 4.40
N VAL A 107 8.79 -5.59 4.25
CA VAL A 107 10.23 -5.33 4.44
C VAL A 107 10.67 -5.73 5.84
N TYR A 108 9.94 -5.32 6.88
CA TYR A 108 10.21 -5.73 8.26
C TYR A 108 10.23 -7.26 8.41
N LYS A 109 9.19 -7.96 7.92
CA LYS A 109 9.11 -9.42 7.96
C LYS A 109 10.24 -10.09 7.18
N PHE A 110 10.66 -9.51 6.07
CA PHE A 110 11.79 -10.02 5.29
C PHE A 110 13.08 -10.01 6.10
N MET A 111 13.36 -8.92 6.83
CA MET A 111 14.54 -8.81 7.70
C MET A 111 14.50 -9.85 8.82
N ILE A 112 13.38 -9.96 9.54
CA ILE A 112 13.18 -10.96 10.61
C ILE A 112 13.36 -12.39 10.07
N ARG A 113 12.79 -12.70 8.90
CA ARG A 113 12.92 -14.02 8.26
C ARG A 113 14.37 -14.38 7.92
N ASN A 114 15.19 -13.38 7.64
CA ASN A 114 16.60 -13.54 7.36
C ASN A 114 17.48 -13.48 8.64
N LYS A 115 16.87 -13.63 9.82
CA LYS A 115 17.55 -13.66 11.13
C LYS A 115 18.30 -12.38 11.49
N VAL A 116 17.89 -11.25 10.94
CA VAL A 116 18.37 -9.92 11.35
C VAL A 116 17.76 -9.60 12.72
N SER A 117 18.52 -8.89 13.57
CA SER A 117 18.01 -8.50 14.90
C SER A 117 16.71 -7.68 14.80
N VAL A 118 15.90 -7.74 15.85
CA VAL A 118 14.59 -7.05 15.88
C VAL A 118 14.78 -5.55 15.77
N GLU A 119 15.80 -5.00 16.42
CA GLU A 119 16.12 -3.57 16.39
C GLU A 119 16.49 -3.09 14.98
N LEU A 120 17.38 -3.82 14.28
CA LEU A 120 17.76 -3.48 12.91
C LEU A 120 16.59 -3.65 11.94
N SER A 121 15.76 -4.66 12.15
CA SER A 121 14.55 -4.87 11.35
C SER A 121 13.55 -3.73 11.55
N LEU A 122 13.36 -3.27 12.80
CA LEU A 122 12.52 -2.13 13.13
C LEU A 122 13.08 -0.85 12.50
N LEU A 123 14.39 -0.61 12.64
CA LEU A 123 15.05 0.54 12.01
C LEU A 123 14.87 0.54 10.50
N THR A 124 15.03 -0.62 9.85
CA THR A 124 14.79 -0.75 8.39
C THR A 124 13.36 -0.37 8.03
N GLY A 125 12.37 -0.83 8.80
CA GLY A 125 10.97 -0.45 8.59
C GLY A 125 10.73 1.05 8.75
N ILE A 126 11.31 1.66 9.80
CA ILE A 126 11.22 3.11 10.04
C ILE A 126 11.87 3.90 8.90
N VAL A 127 13.08 3.56 8.50
CA VAL A 127 13.80 4.24 7.41
C VAL A 127 13.01 4.12 6.09
N THR A 128 12.50 2.93 5.77
CA THR A 128 11.66 2.74 4.58
C THR A 128 10.43 3.65 4.63
N PHE A 129 9.76 3.70 5.79
CA PHE A 129 8.54 4.48 5.97
C PHE A 129 8.78 5.99 5.93
N THR A 130 9.89 6.46 6.52
CA THR A 130 10.25 7.90 6.60
C THR A 130 11.00 8.40 5.37
N THR A 131 11.31 7.54 4.40
CA THR A 131 11.84 7.97 3.10
C THR A 131 10.84 8.92 2.45
N PHE A 132 11.29 10.13 2.14
CA PHE A 132 10.41 11.23 1.66
C PHE A 132 9.49 10.79 0.52
N GLU A 133 10.03 10.14 -0.50
CA GLU A 133 9.22 9.73 -1.67
C GLU A 133 8.22 8.64 -1.34
N VAL A 134 8.57 7.67 -0.48
CA VAL A 134 7.66 6.62 -0.02
C VAL A 134 6.49 7.21 0.76
N HIS A 135 6.78 8.11 1.69
CA HIS A 135 5.75 8.77 2.50
C HIS A 135 4.84 9.65 1.63
N ARG A 136 5.44 10.48 0.77
CA ARG A 136 4.71 11.37 -0.15
C ARG A 136 3.81 10.59 -1.12
N ALA A 137 4.32 9.51 -1.73
CA ALA A 137 3.55 8.69 -2.66
C ALA A 137 2.45 7.88 -1.94
N GLY A 138 2.66 7.50 -0.68
CA GLY A 138 1.67 6.85 0.17
C GLY A 138 0.46 7.75 0.48
N MET A 139 0.63 9.06 0.46
CA MET A 139 -0.43 10.04 0.68
C MET A 139 -1.10 10.54 -0.62
N ALA A 140 -0.73 10.01 -1.78
CA ALA A 140 -1.23 10.43 -3.06
C ALA A 140 -2.08 9.34 -3.74
N CYS A 141 -3.12 9.75 -4.48
CA CYS A 141 -3.91 8.83 -5.31
C CYS A 141 -3.12 8.48 -6.58
N ARG A 142 -2.20 7.52 -6.47
CA ARG A 142 -1.31 7.10 -7.56
C ARG A 142 -1.02 5.61 -7.53
N VAL A 143 -0.85 5.03 -8.72
CA VAL A 143 -0.56 3.58 -8.89
C VAL A 143 0.81 3.18 -8.32
N ASP A 144 1.73 4.13 -8.17
CA ASP A 144 3.15 3.89 -7.90
C ASP A 144 3.39 3.09 -6.62
N MET A 145 2.68 3.42 -5.53
CA MET A 145 2.86 2.69 -4.26
C MET A 145 2.28 1.30 -4.27
N LEU A 146 1.15 1.09 -4.94
CA LEU A 146 0.57 -0.24 -5.09
C LEU A 146 1.50 -1.13 -5.90
N LEU A 147 2.03 -0.62 -7.01
CA LEU A 147 3.02 -1.33 -7.84
C LEU A 147 4.29 -1.67 -7.03
N SER A 148 4.84 -0.70 -6.30
CA SER A 148 6.02 -0.90 -5.44
C SER A 148 5.78 -1.97 -4.37
N ALA A 149 4.62 -1.95 -3.72
CA ALA A 149 4.25 -2.95 -2.74
C ALA A 149 4.16 -4.35 -3.36
N MET A 150 3.55 -4.48 -4.55
CA MET A 150 3.45 -5.76 -5.26
C MET A 150 4.82 -6.30 -5.64
N ILE A 151 5.74 -5.45 -6.12
CA ILE A 151 7.12 -5.85 -6.42
C ILE A 151 7.83 -6.36 -5.16
N VAL A 152 7.72 -5.64 -4.03
CA VAL A 152 8.34 -6.06 -2.77
C VAL A 152 7.75 -7.37 -2.27
N ILE A 153 6.43 -7.56 -2.39
CA ILE A 153 5.74 -8.81 -2.05
C ILE A 153 6.24 -9.95 -2.95
N ALA A 154 6.35 -9.71 -4.27
CA ALA A 154 6.89 -10.70 -5.21
C ALA A 154 8.30 -11.17 -4.81
N ILE A 155 9.19 -10.22 -4.48
CA ILE A 155 10.56 -10.53 -4.02
C ILE A 155 10.53 -11.33 -2.72
N TYR A 156 9.68 -10.96 -1.76
CA TYR A 156 9.52 -11.66 -0.49
C TYR A 156 9.05 -13.12 -0.70
N LEU A 157 8.06 -13.32 -1.55
CA LEU A 157 7.50 -14.63 -1.87
C LEU A 157 8.50 -15.48 -2.67
N PHE A 158 9.18 -14.89 -3.65
CA PHE A 158 10.22 -15.55 -4.43
C PHE A 158 11.38 -16.04 -3.55
N HIS A 159 11.85 -15.18 -2.63
CA HIS A 159 12.86 -15.57 -1.66
C HIS A 159 12.39 -16.74 -0.77
N GLY A 160 11.09 -16.73 -0.40
CA GLY A 160 10.47 -17.83 0.31
C GLY A 160 10.46 -19.14 -0.48
N TRP A 161 10.06 -19.07 -1.74
CA TRP A 161 10.09 -20.21 -2.66
C TRP A 161 11.51 -20.73 -2.87
N TYR A 162 12.47 -19.85 -3.09
CA TYR A 162 13.86 -20.24 -3.31
C TYR A 162 14.41 -21.07 -2.13
N LYS A 163 14.06 -20.71 -0.91
CA LYS A 163 14.49 -21.44 0.31
C LYS A 163 13.70 -22.73 0.56
N SER A 164 12.39 -22.75 0.33
CA SER A 164 11.50 -23.86 0.71
C SER A 164 11.14 -24.78 -0.47
N ARG A 165 11.34 -24.31 -1.72
CA ARG A 165 10.91 -24.97 -2.98
C ARG A 165 9.41 -25.30 -3.02
N ASN A 166 8.59 -24.59 -2.22
CA ASN A 166 7.15 -24.80 -2.23
C ASN A 166 6.50 -24.14 -3.43
N ALA A 167 5.90 -24.94 -4.33
CA ALA A 167 5.27 -24.48 -5.57
C ALA A 167 4.12 -23.46 -5.35
N VAL A 168 3.44 -23.53 -4.21
CA VAL A 168 2.38 -22.57 -3.86
C VAL A 168 2.94 -21.14 -3.77
N LEU A 169 4.14 -20.96 -3.20
CA LEU A 169 4.78 -19.65 -3.14
C LEU A 169 5.11 -19.11 -4.55
N LEU A 170 5.53 -19.98 -5.46
CA LEU A 170 5.80 -19.60 -6.86
C LEU A 170 4.51 -19.12 -7.56
N LEU A 171 3.39 -19.79 -7.33
CA LEU A 171 2.09 -19.35 -7.85
C LEU A 171 1.76 -17.93 -7.37
N PHE A 172 1.94 -17.64 -6.06
CA PHE A 172 1.71 -16.30 -5.54
C PHE A 172 2.69 -15.24 -6.08
N VAL A 173 3.92 -15.61 -6.44
CA VAL A 173 4.85 -14.71 -7.15
C VAL A 173 4.26 -14.31 -8.50
N VAL A 174 3.81 -15.29 -9.28
CA VAL A 174 3.21 -15.02 -10.61
C VAL A 174 1.96 -14.15 -10.49
N LEU A 175 1.10 -14.40 -9.49
CA LEU A 175 -0.12 -13.61 -9.28
C LEU A 175 0.16 -12.19 -8.76
N SER A 176 1.35 -11.92 -8.22
CA SER A 176 1.74 -10.59 -7.74
C SER A 176 2.47 -9.75 -8.78
N MET A 177 2.73 -10.30 -9.96
CA MET A 177 3.33 -9.61 -11.10
C MET A 177 2.28 -9.17 -12.12
#